data_6b0467e8986fa1d93977afa1832b1ced
#
_entry.id   6b0467e8986fa1d93977afa1832b1ced
#
_cell.length_a   1.000
_cell.length_b   1.000
_cell.length_c   1.000
_cell.angle_alpha   90.00
_cell.angle_beta   90.00
_cell.angle_gamma   90.00
#
_symmetry.space_group_name_H-M   'P 1'
#
loop_
_entity.id
_entity.type
_entity.pdbx_description
1 polymer ?
#
loop_
_entity_poly.entity_id
_entity_poly.type
_entity_poly.pdbx_seq_one_letter_code
_entity_poly.pdbx_strand_id
1 'polypeptide(L)'
;MKTLYTQTGIISKLKKAFFEIFSAESTPTKEHLFDLLLSVLCLNGFSSINYNYGHFIQYISDNRLKSYYFTLNESKIDLSQWIKNIVRIALSFIPEKLSDQLIILSIDDTMVEKYGEHFENREKLFDHAKHNGTNYLYGHCFVSITLSVPVFDQGKIRYLSFPIGYRMWTKEQTKLTMAANLVKEVMEIVGGERNVCLCCDSWYPKAEITELPQQYDNLVLICNVRHDTALYDLPPAKTGKKGRPKVRGQKLSFDDFTFSSVDGTDYSVGSRQVITNLFAKKPVHAIVTKTKKRQSKAVHLHQITRSTELCFRFIGVR
;
A
#
# COMPACT_ATOMS: atom_id res chain seq x y z
N MET A 1 34.09 14.98 -18.63
CA MET A 1 32.68 15.04 -18.36
C MET A 1 32.21 13.96 -17.37
N LYS A 2 32.74 12.71 -17.43
CA LYS A 2 32.39 11.60 -16.53
C LYS A 2 32.71 11.86 -15.03
N THR A 3 33.68 12.70 -14.72
CA THR A 3 34.08 13.04 -13.34
C THR A 3 33.23 14.15 -12.70
N LEU A 4 32.56 14.98 -13.49
CA LEU A 4 31.71 16.11 -13.01
C LEU A 4 30.40 15.65 -12.41
N TYR A 5 29.86 14.58 -12.92
CA TYR A 5 28.58 13.99 -12.53
C TYR A 5 28.59 13.43 -11.09
N THR A 6 29.71 12.85 -10.64
CA THR A 6 29.81 12.30 -9.27
C THR A 6 30.15 13.36 -8.21
N GLN A 7 30.50 14.58 -8.62
CA GLN A 7 30.92 15.67 -7.71
C GLN A 7 29.80 16.66 -7.38
N THR A 8 28.65 16.63 -8.09
CA THR A 8 27.52 17.49 -7.73
C THR A 8 26.88 16.96 -6.43
N GLY A 9 26.75 17.82 -5.42
CA GLY A 9 26.32 17.42 -4.08
C GLY A 9 24.97 16.68 -4.03
N ILE A 10 24.06 16.96 -4.95
CA ILE A 10 22.74 16.28 -5.05
C ILE A 10 22.93 14.85 -5.54
N ILE A 11 23.68 14.62 -6.63
CA ILE A 11 23.89 13.29 -7.21
C ILE A 11 24.67 12.40 -6.23
N SER A 12 25.66 12.95 -5.54
CA SER A 12 26.41 12.22 -4.52
C SER A 12 25.51 11.78 -3.36
N LYS A 13 24.63 12.66 -2.87
CA LYS A 13 23.65 12.31 -1.83
C LYS A 13 22.65 11.25 -2.33
N LEU A 14 22.18 11.40 -3.55
CA LEU A 14 21.28 10.44 -4.18
C LEU A 14 21.95 9.07 -4.30
N LYS A 15 23.19 9.02 -4.81
CA LYS A 15 23.98 7.80 -4.93
C LYS A 15 24.17 7.13 -3.57
N LYS A 16 24.49 7.89 -2.52
CA LYS A 16 24.64 7.36 -1.16
C LYS A 16 23.33 6.69 -0.68
N ALA A 17 22.18 7.37 -0.82
CA ALA A 17 20.89 6.82 -0.41
C ALA A 17 20.53 5.54 -1.20
N PHE A 18 20.80 5.52 -2.51
CA PHE A 18 20.55 4.33 -3.33
C PHE A 18 21.47 3.17 -2.96
N PHE A 19 22.72 3.43 -2.68
CA PHE A 19 23.67 2.40 -2.25
C PHE A 19 23.30 1.81 -0.89
N GLU A 20 22.65 2.58 -0.04
CA GLU A 20 22.10 2.10 1.22
C GLU A 20 20.91 1.17 0.98
N ILE A 21 19.99 1.52 0.05
CA ILE A 21 18.90 0.64 -0.37
C ILE A 21 19.42 -0.69 -0.90
N PHE A 22 20.43 -0.64 -1.76
CA PHE A 22 21.04 -1.80 -2.41
C PHE A 22 22.20 -2.40 -1.62
N SER A 23 22.23 -2.25 -0.29
CA SER A 23 23.40 -2.62 0.53
C SER A 23 23.81 -4.10 0.41
N ALA A 24 22.86 -4.99 0.12
CA ALA A 24 23.12 -6.41 -0.08
C ALA A 24 23.76 -6.75 -1.43
N GLU A 25 23.71 -5.84 -2.40
CA GLU A 25 24.18 -6.10 -3.75
C GLU A 25 25.69 -5.86 -3.90
N SER A 26 26.29 -6.48 -4.92
CA SER A 26 27.70 -6.20 -5.28
C SER A 26 27.88 -4.76 -5.76
N THR A 27 29.09 -4.22 -5.60
CA THR A 27 29.37 -2.84 -6.05
C THR A 27 29.08 -2.63 -7.54
N PRO A 28 29.45 -3.53 -8.48
CA PRO A 28 29.09 -3.36 -9.88
C PRO A 28 27.56 -3.35 -10.10
N THR A 29 26.82 -4.21 -9.41
CA THR A 29 25.35 -4.24 -9.49
C THR A 29 24.74 -2.91 -9.02
N LYS A 30 25.22 -2.36 -7.90
CA LYS A 30 24.79 -1.04 -7.39
C LYS A 30 25.02 0.08 -8.40
N GLU A 31 26.21 0.12 -9.01
CA GLU A 31 26.55 1.12 -10.03
C GLU A 31 25.61 1.01 -11.25
N HIS A 32 25.39 -0.20 -11.78
CA HIS A 32 24.51 -0.39 -12.92
C HIS A 32 23.06 0.01 -12.60
N LEU A 33 22.54 -0.38 -11.44
CA LEU A 33 21.19 -0.01 -11.01
C LEU A 33 21.06 1.51 -10.82
N PHE A 34 22.09 2.15 -10.28
CA PHE A 34 22.09 3.60 -10.10
C PHE A 34 22.13 4.34 -11.44
N ASP A 35 22.97 3.90 -12.40
CA ASP A 35 23.03 4.48 -13.74
C ASP A 35 21.66 4.35 -14.47
N LEU A 36 21.02 3.17 -14.39
CA LEU A 36 19.69 2.95 -14.94
C LEU A 36 18.67 3.90 -14.30
N LEU A 37 18.66 4.04 -12.99
CA LEU A 37 17.77 4.95 -12.29
C LEU A 37 17.98 6.41 -12.72
N LEU A 38 19.24 6.87 -12.77
CA LEU A 38 19.52 8.22 -13.23
C LEU A 38 19.04 8.45 -14.66
N SER A 39 19.20 7.45 -15.51
CA SER A 39 18.71 7.55 -16.89
C SER A 39 17.19 7.74 -16.94
N VAL A 40 16.44 7.04 -16.09
CA VAL A 40 14.97 7.19 -15.97
C VAL A 40 14.60 8.60 -15.51
N LEU A 41 15.33 9.13 -14.51
CA LEU A 41 15.08 10.47 -13.97
C LEU A 41 15.41 11.57 -15.00
N CYS A 42 16.50 11.40 -15.76
CA CYS A 42 16.95 12.40 -16.72
C CYS A 42 16.24 12.37 -18.07
N LEU A 43 15.72 11.20 -18.49
CA LEU A 43 15.00 11.01 -19.75
C LEU A 43 13.47 11.03 -19.59
N ASN A 44 12.96 11.42 -18.43
CA ASN A 44 11.53 11.44 -18.11
C ASN A 44 10.83 10.08 -18.32
N GLY A 45 11.48 9.00 -17.99
CA GLY A 45 10.91 7.68 -18.05
C GLY A 45 11.86 6.59 -18.54
N PHE A 46 11.37 5.35 -18.48
CA PHE A 46 12.08 4.18 -18.98
C PHE A 46 11.46 3.72 -20.29
N SER A 47 12.25 3.75 -21.37
CA SER A 47 11.84 3.21 -22.67
C SER A 47 12.34 1.78 -22.85
N SER A 48 13.66 1.61 -22.98
CA SER A 48 14.35 0.32 -22.99
C SER A 48 15.77 0.52 -22.48
N ILE A 49 16.41 -0.54 -22.01
CA ILE A 49 17.82 -0.49 -21.58
C ILE A 49 18.70 0.06 -22.71
N ASN A 50 18.49 -0.42 -23.94
CA ASN A 50 19.25 0.04 -25.10
C ASN A 50 19.04 1.55 -25.39
N TYR A 51 17.81 2.02 -25.32
CA TYR A 51 17.49 3.42 -25.49
C TYR A 51 18.12 4.28 -24.40
N ASN A 52 17.94 3.93 -23.15
CA ASN A 52 18.50 4.66 -22.00
C ASN A 52 20.02 4.66 -22.02
N TYR A 53 20.65 3.55 -22.43
CA TYR A 53 22.08 3.46 -22.62
C TYR A 53 22.56 4.40 -23.71
N GLY A 54 21.98 4.33 -24.91
CA GLY A 54 22.38 5.14 -26.08
C GLY A 54 22.18 6.64 -25.89
N HIS A 55 21.16 7.06 -25.12
CA HIS A 55 20.81 8.47 -24.96
C HIS A 55 21.35 9.11 -23.66
N PHE A 56 21.78 8.32 -22.71
CA PHE A 56 22.25 8.86 -21.44
C PHE A 56 23.43 8.09 -20.83
N ILE A 57 23.30 6.79 -20.59
CA ILE A 57 24.25 6.06 -19.74
C ILE A 57 25.66 6.03 -20.35
N GLN A 58 25.80 5.82 -21.66
CA GLN A 58 27.11 5.77 -22.33
C GLN A 58 27.95 7.05 -22.16
N TYR A 59 27.31 8.19 -21.82
CA TYR A 59 28.00 9.47 -21.63
C TYR A 59 28.47 9.68 -20.19
N ILE A 60 27.94 8.89 -19.23
CA ILE A 60 28.25 9.04 -17.81
C ILE A 60 28.98 7.84 -17.20
N SER A 61 28.97 6.69 -17.86
CA SER A 61 29.54 5.44 -17.38
C SER A 61 30.45 4.80 -18.41
N ASP A 62 31.50 4.11 -17.95
CA ASP A 62 32.39 3.31 -18.79
C ASP A 62 31.90 1.87 -19.00
N ASN A 63 30.82 1.49 -18.32
CA ASN A 63 30.23 0.17 -18.41
C ASN A 63 29.60 -0.05 -19.80
N ARG A 64 29.73 -1.28 -20.31
CA ARG A 64 29.16 -1.66 -21.61
C ARG A 64 27.66 -1.97 -21.46
N LEU A 65 26.90 -1.77 -22.52
CA LEU A 65 25.47 -2.10 -22.59
C LEU A 65 25.15 -3.52 -22.08
N LYS A 66 25.98 -4.53 -22.45
CA LYS A 66 25.82 -5.90 -22.04
C LYS A 66 25.83 -6.09 -20.51
N SER A 67 26.58 -5.25 -19.78
CA SER A 67 26.65 -5.34 -18.32
C SER A 67 25.31 -5.01 -17.66
N TYR A 68 24.54 -4.07 -18.20
CA TYR A 68 23.21 -3.73 -17.69
C TYR A 68 22.20 -4.84 -17.93
N TYR A 69 22.23 -5.48 -19.10
CA TYR A 69 21.40 -6.66 -19.35
C TYR A 69 21.75 -7.80 -18.40
N PHE A 70 23.06 -8.06 -18.21
CA PHE A 70 23.52 -9.08 -17.27
C PHE A 70 23.04 -8.79 -15.85
N THR A 71 23.14 -7.54 -15.38
CA THR A 71 22.68 -7.15 -14.04
C THR A 71 21.20 -7.42 -13.85
N LEU A 72 20.36 -7.12 -14.82
CA LEU A 72 18.91 -7.31 -14.67
C LEU A 72 18.46 -8.75 -14.86
N ASN A 73 19.17 -9.55 -15.64
CA ASN A 73 18.77 -10.93 -15.95
C ASN A 73 19.44 -11.97 -15.04
N GLU A 74 20.69 -11.75 -14.65
CA GLU A 74 21.51 -12.77 -13.99
C GLU A 74 21.82 -12.46 -12.52
N SER A 75 21.71 -11.18 -12.08
CA SER A 75 22.02 -10.85 -10.71
C SER A 75 20.89 -11.32 -9.79
N LYS A 76 21.27 -12.00 -8.72
CA LYS A 76 20.34 -12.39 -7.65
C LYS A 76 20.02 -11.18 -6.78
N ILE A 77 18.94 -10.47 -7.12
CA ILE A 77 18.50 -9.28 -6.41
C ILE A 77 17.60 -9.66 -5.24
N ASP A 78 17.94 -9.23 -4.03
CA ASP A 78 17.10 -9.43 -2.84
C ASP A 78 16.09 -8.28 -2.67
N LEU A 79 14.93 -8.41 -3.33
CA LEU A 79 13.87 -7.41 -3.25
C LEU A 79 13.29 -7.25 -1.84
N SER A 80 13.31 -8.28 -1.00
CA SER A 80 12.85 -8.19 0.39
C SER A 80 13.80 -7.34 1.22
N GLN A 81 15.11 -7.49 1.02
CA GLN A 81 16.09 -6.63 1.68
C GLN A 81 15.97 -5.18 1.22
N TRP A 82 15.66 -4.94 -0.05
CA TRP A 82 15.42 -3.58 -0.55
C TRP A 82 14.21 -2.93 0.14
N ILE A 83 13.09 -3.65 0.26
CA ILE A 83 11.92 -3.17 1.01
C ILE A 83 12.32 -2.80 2.43
N LYS A 84 13.03 -3.68 3.14
CA LYS A 84 13.49 -3.43 4.51
C LYS A 84 14.35 -2.17 4.62
N ASN A 85 15.25 -1.96 3.68
CA ASN A 85 16.11 -0.78 3.66
C ASN A 85 15.33 0.51 3.34
N ILE A 86 14.41 0.47 2.37
CA ILE A 86 13.54 1.62 2.04
C ILE A 86 12.67 1.98 3.25
N VAL A 87 12.12 1.00 3.96
CA VAL A 87 11.33 1.24 5.18
C VAL A 87 12.18 1.95 6.24
N ARG A 88 13.41 1.48 6.51
CA ARG A 88 14.31 2.14 7.48
C ARG A 88 14.61 3.59 7.10
N ILE A 89 14.91 3.83 5.82
CA ILE A 89 15.14 5.18 5.30
C ILE A 89 13.88 6.05 5.47
N ALA A 90 12.71 5.54 5.09
CA ALA A 90 11.46 6.26 5.24
C ALA A 90 11.16 6.62 6.71
N LEU A 91 11.36 5.68 7.62
CA LEU A 91 11.19 5.92 9.07
C LEU A 91 12.15 6.96 9.61
N SER A 92 13.37 7.09 9.06
CA SER A 92 14.34 8.11 9.47
C SER A 92 13.92 9.54 9.15
N PHE A 93 12.94 9.73 8.26
CA PHE A 93 12.33 11.05 7.99
C PHE A 93 11.34 11.52 9.06
N ILE A 94 10.90 10.63 9.96
CA ILE A 94 9.96 10.99 11.01
C ILE A 94 10.69 11.81 12.08
N PRO A 95 10.33 13.10 12.30
CA PRO A 95 10.90 13.85 13.38
C PRO A 95 10.51 13.27 14.75
N GLU A 96 11.36 13.42 15.75
CA GLU A 96 11.11 12.93 17.12
C GLU A 96 9.76 13.41 17.67
N LYS A 97 9.41 14.68 17.43
CA LYS A 97 8.12 15.26 17.84
C LYS A 97 6.88 14.62 17.20
N LEU A 98 7.08 13.80 16.17
CA LEU A 98 6.01 13.07 15.48
C LEU A 98 6.12 11.56 15.67
N SER A 99 6.93 11.10 16.64
CA SER A 99 7.14 9.67 16.93
C SER A 99 5.83 8.93 17.24
N ASP A 100 4.88 9.59 17.89
CA ASP A 100 3.58 9.02 18.28
C ASP A 100 2.53 9.10 17.17
N GLN A 101 2.86 9.74 16.05
CA GLN A 101 1.92 9.86 14.94
C GLN A 101 1.79 8.52 14.19
N LEU A 102 0.59 8.30 13.66
CA LEU A 102 0.25 7.10 12.90
C LEU A 102 1.07 7.00 11.62
N ILE A 103 1.60 5.83 11.33
CA ILE A 103 2.18 5.47 10.03
C ILE A 103 1.07 4.84 9.19
N ILE A 104 1.00 5.16 7.89
CA ILE A 104 0.00 4.60 6.99
C ILE A 104 0.68 3.64 6.02
N LEU A 105 0.15 2.43 5.94
CA LEU A 105 0.44 1.47 4.88
C LEU A 105 -0.75 1.41 3.93
N SER A 106 -0.51 1.47 2.65
CA SER A 106 -1.56 1.26 1.63
C SER A 106 -1.15 0.09 0.74
N ILE A 107 -2.06 -0.85 0.55
CA ILE A 107 -1.90 -1.97 -0.39
C ILE A 107 -2.88 -1.82 -1.53
N ASP A 108 -2.41 -2.09 -2.74
CA ASP A 108 -3.22 -2.04 -3.96
C ASP A 108 -2.60 -2.94 -5.03
N ASP A 109 -3.33 -3.17 -6.13
CA ASP A 109 -2.77 -3.83 -7.28
C ASP A 109 -2.89 -2.97 -8.55
N THR A 110 -1.91 -3.12 -9.43
CA THR A 110 -1.90 -2.43 -10.71
C THR A 110 -1.65 -3.40 -11.84
N MET A 111 -2.27 -3.15 -12.97
CA MET A 111 -2.14 -3.96 -14.17
C MET A 111 -1.37 -3.20 -15.25
N VAL A 112 -0.42 -3.90 -15.87
CA VAL A 112 0.37 -3.37 -16.99
C VAL A 112 0.09 -4.21 -18.22
N GLU A 113 -0.64 -3.63 -19.18
CA GLU A 113 -0.96 -4.30 -20.43
C GLU A 113 0.31 -4.59 -21.24
N LYS A 114 0.39 -5.78 -21.84
CA LYS A 114 1.49 -6.25 -22.67
C LYS A 114 0.98 -6.69 -24.05
N TYR A 115 1.52 -6.07 -25.04
CA TYR A 115 1.25 -6.40 -26.44
C TYR A 115 2.31 -7.39 -26.93
N GLY A 116 1.90 -8.56 -27.38
CA GLY A 116 2.78 -9.66 -27.78
C GLY A 116 2.59 -10.90 -26.91
N GLU A 117 2.93 -12.06 -27.43
CA GLU A 117 2.60 -13.36 -26.83
C GLU A 117 3.73 -13.97 -25.99
N HIS A 118 4.95 -13.45 -26.14
CA HIS A 118 6.17 -14.08 -25.58
C HIS A 118 6.64 -13.42 -24.26
N PHE A 119 5.77 -12.65 -23.58
CA PHE A 119 6.12 -12.14 -22.26
C PHE A 119 5.94 -13.21 -21.18
N GLU A 120 6.99 -13.49 -20.44
CA GLU A 120 6.94 -14.40 -19.28
C GLU A 120 5.89 -13.91 -18.26
N ASN A 121 5.12 -14.83 -17.69
CA ASN A 121 4.05 -14.55 -16.74
C ASN A 121 2.96 -13.56 -17.25
N ARG A 122 2.79 -13.43 -18.56
CA ARG A 122 1.69 -12.68 -19.14
C ARG A 122 0.37 -13.44 -18.96
N GLU A 123 -0.58 -12.82 -18.30
CA GLU A 123 -1.87 -13.43 -17.96
C GLU A 123 -3.06 -12.65 -18.52
N LYS A 124 -4.18 -13.36 -18.68
CA LYS A 124 -5.47 -12.73 -18.97
C LYS A 124 -6.04 -12.19 -17.67
N LEU A 125 -6.10 -10.87 -17.55
CA LEU A 125 -6.51 -10.14 -16.34
C LEU A 125 -7.87 -9.49 -16.57
N PHE A 126 -8.71 -9.52 -15.54
CA PHE A 126 -9.98 -8.80 -15.57
C PHE A 126 -9.78 -7.35 -15.15
N ASP A 127 -10.14 -6.42 -16.02
CA ASP A 127 -10.03 -4.99 -15.77
C ASP A 127 -11.42 -4.37 -15.64
N HIS A 128 -11.76 -3.95 -14.43
CA HIS A 128 -13.04 -3.29 -14.13
C HIS A 128 -13.19 -1.91 -14.80
N ALA A 129 -12.10 -1.27 -15.19
CA ALA A 129 -12.08 0.06 -15.78
C ALA A 129 -12.23 0.06 -17.31
N LYS A 130 -11.91 -1.05 -17.97
CA LYS A 130 -12.04 -1.16 -19.43
C LYS A 130 -13.49 -1.46 -19.84
N HIS A 131 -14.06 -0.54 -20.61
CA HIS A 131 -15.41 -0.67 -21.16
C HIS A 131 -15.39 -0.95 -22.70
N ASN A 132 -14.28 -1.44 -23.24
CA ASN A 132 -14.06 -1.63 -24.68
C ASN A 132 -14.60 -2.98 -25.20
N GLY A 133 -15.79 -3.40 -24.77
CA GLY A 133 -16.42 -4.65 -25.25
C GLY A 133 -15.87 -5.93 -24.63
N THR A 134 -14.64 -5.94 -24.11
CA THR A 134 -14.08 -7.04 -23.31
C THR A 134 -13.48 -6.46 -22.05
N ASN A 135 -13.97 -6.89 -20.89
CA ASN A 135 -13.42 -6.49 -19.58
C ASN A 135 -12.10 -7.22 -19.26
N TYR A 136 -11.29 -7.51 -20.27
CA TYR A 136 -10.05 -8.27 -20.10
C TYR A 136 -8.91 -7.59 -20.82
N LEU A 137 -7.74 -7.63 -20.20
CA LEU A 137 -6.46 -7.30 -20.82
C LEU A 137 -5.49 -8.47 -20.65
N TYR A 138 -4.48 -8.52 -21.52
CA TYR A 138 -3.34 -9.43 -21.37
C TYR A 138 -2.16 -8.64 -20.83
N GLY A 139 -1.56 -9.07 -19.74
CA GLY A 139 -0.45 -8.33 -19.16
C GLY A 139 0.02 -8.90 -17.84
N HIS A 140 0.72 -8.06 -17.09
CA HIS A 140 1.20 -8.35 -15.75
C HIS A 140 0.34 -7.64 -14.72
N CYS A 141 0.14 -8.28 -13.57
CA CYS A 141 -0.44 -7.66 -12.40
C CYS A 141 0.62 -7.57 -11.30
N PHE A 142 0.73 -6.41 -10.67
CA PHE A 142 1.66 -6.19 -9.56
C PHE A 142 0.87 -5.83 -8.32
N VAL A 143 1.13 -6.51 -7.22
CA VAL A 143 0.69 -6.10 -5.88
C VAL A 143 1.71 -5.13 -5.33
N SER A 144 1.27 -3.98 -4.88
CA SER A 144 2.10 -2.90 -4.39
C SER A 144 1.82 -2.57 -2.93
N ILE A 145 2.84 -2.04 -2.26
CA ILE A 145 2.72 -1.49 -0.92
C ILE A 145 3.40 -0.11 -0.85
N THR A 146 2.70 0.85 -0.27
CA THR A 146 3.16 2.22 -0.06
C THR A 146 3.19 2.52 1.42
N LEU A 147 4.29 3.10 1.89
CA LEU A 147 4.47 3.57 3.26
C LEU A 147 4.38 5.10 3.28
N SER A 148 3.49 5.66 4.11
CA SER A 148 3.38 7.09 4.32
C SER A 148 3.75 7.43 5.76
N VAL A 149 4.73 8.31 5.91
CA VAL A 149 5.29 8.72 7.20
C VAL A 149 4.99 10.20 7.47
N PRO A 150 4.71 10.58 8.75
CA PRO A 150 4.44 11.95 9.11
C PRO A 150 5.72 12.79 9.09
N VAL A 151 5.64 13.97 8.49
CA VAL A 151 6.71 14.97 8.44
C VAL A 151 6.15 16.36 8.71
N PHE A 152 7.02 17.33 9.06
CA PHE A 152 6.64 18.73 9.09
C PHE A 152 6.88 19.38 7.72
N ASP A 153 5.85 20.03 7.21
CA ASP A 153 5.94 20.89 6.03
C ASP A 153 5.29 22.23 6.36
N GLN A 154 6.07 23.30 6.34
CA GLN A 154 5.63 24.66 6.68
C GLN A 154 4.83 24.75 8.01
N GLY A 155 5.28 24.03 9.04
CA GLY A 155 4.66 24.01 10.37
C GLY A 155 3.39 23.16 10.47
N LYS A 156 2.99 22.47 9.41
CA LYS A 156 1.86 21.53 9.39
C LYS A 156 2.35 20.09 9.30
N ILE A 157 1.60 19.18 9.89
CA ILE A 157 1.86 17.75 9.73
C ILE A 157 1.35 17.33 8.33
N ARG A 158 2.23 16.76 7.55
CA ARG A 158 1.93 16.14 6.25
C ARG A 158 2.46 14.72 6.21
N TYR A 159 2.00 13.94 5.26
CA TYR A 159 2.48 12.58 5.03
C TYR A 159 3.31 12.51 3.75
N LEU A 160 4.53 12.02 3.89
CA LEU A 160 5.43 11.73 2.78
C LEU A 160 5.28 10.24 2.43
N SER A 161 4.86 9.96 1.20
CA SER A 161 4.57 8.60 0.74
C SER A 161 5.72 8.01 -0.08
N PHE A 162 6.11 6.81 0.27
CA PHE A 162 7.15 6.03 -0.38
C PHE A 162 6.52 4.75 -0.97
N PRO A 163 6.55 4.53 -2.29
CA PRO A 163 6.28 3.21 -2.85
C PRO A 163 7.45 2.30 -2.46
N ILE A 164 7.23 1.36 -1.55
CA ILE A 164 8.30 0.59 -0.93
C ILE A 164 8.47 -0.81 -1.52
N GLY A 165 7.45 -1.32 -2.21
CA GLY A 165 7.56 -2.65 -2.79
C GLY A 165 6.50 -2.97 -3.83
N TYR A 166 6.91 -3.78 -4.79
CA TYR A 166 6.06 -4.38 -5.81
C TYR A 166 6.38 -5.86 -5.91
N ARG A 167 5.37 -6.68 -6.09
CA ARG A 167 5.51 -8.12 -6.41
C ARG A 167 4.65 -8.44 -7.62
N MET A 168 5.27 -9.00 -8.65
CA MET A 168 4.54 -9.47 -9.81
C MET A 168 3.70 -10.69 -9.42
N TRP A 169 2.42 -10.64 -9.71
CA TRP A 169 1.53 -11.76 -9.47
C TRP A 169 1.76 -12.86 -10.49
N THR A 170 1.87 -14.07 -9.97
CA THR A 170 1.86 -15.31 -10.74
C THR A 170 0.76 -16.23 -10.21
N LYS A 171 0.41 -17.28 -10.95
CA LYS A 171 -0.63 -18.24 -10.50
C LYS A 171 -0.24 -19.10 -9.29
N GLU A 172 1.02 -19.04 -8.87
CA GLU A 172 1.54 -19.84 -7.74
C GLU A 172 0.94 -19.42 -6.39
N GLN A 173 0.57 -18.14 -6.24
CA GLN A 173 -0.03 -17.62 -5.01
C GLN A 173 -1.08 -16.55 -5.29
N THR A 174 -1.96 -16.32 -4.31
CA THR A 174 -2.98 -15.28 -4.43
C THR A 174 -2.41 -13.88 -4.22
N LYS A 175 -3.00 -12.87 -4.83
CA LYS A 175 -2.67 -11.46 -4.57
C LYS A 175 -2.82 -11.12 -3.08
N LEU A 176 -3.78 -11.73 -2.39
CA LEU A 176 -4.03 -11.53 -0.96
C LEU A 176 -2.86 -12.04 -0.12
N THR A 177 -2.36 -13.24 -0.41
CA THR A 177 -1.19 -13.80 0.25
C THR A 177 0.04 -12.93 0.02
N MET A 178 0.23 -12.44 -1.23
CA MET A 178 1.33 -11.53 -1.56
C MET A 178 1.25 -10.21 -0.79
N ALA A 179 0.06 -9.60 -0.74
CA ALA A 179 -0.17 -8.37 0.01
C ALA A 179 0.07 -8.56 1.51
N ALA A 180 -0.43 -9.65 2.08
CA ALA A 180 -0.21 -9.98 3.49
C ALA A 180 1.29 -10.17 3.81
N ASN A 181 2.04 -10.84 2.92
CA ASN A 181 3.48 -11.02 3.10
C ASN A 181 4.23 -9.68 3.02
N LEU A 182 3.88 -8.79 2.08
CA LEU A 182 4.46 -7.44 2.01
C LEU A 182 4.21 -6.65 3.29
N VAL A 183 2.99 -6.72 3.84
CA VAL A 183 2.68 -6.06 5.14
C VAL A 183 3.54 -6.65 6.26
N LYS A 184 3.69 -7.97 6.35
CA LYS A 184 4.53 -8.63 7.36
C LYS A 184 6.00 -8.21 7.25
N GLU A 185 6.56 -8.15 6.03
CA GLU A 185 7.93 -7.66 5.79
C GLU A 185 8.13 -6.23 6.34
N VAL A 186 7.14 -5.36 6.19
CA VAL A 186 7.17 -3.99 6.75
C VAL A 186 7.05 -4.00 8.26
N MET A 187 6.10 -4.75 8.80
CA MET A 187 5.86 -4.81 10.25
C MET A 187 7.06 -5.38 11.03
N GLU A 188 7.86 -6.27 10.43
CA GLU A 188 9.13 -6.73 11.01
C GLU A 188 10.11 -5.57 11.30
N ILE A 189 10.09 -4.51 10.47
CA ILE A 189 10.99 -3.36 10.62
C ILE A 189 10.38 -2.27 11.50
N VAL A 190 9.08 -2.03 11.36
CA VAL A 190 8.38 -1.03 12.17
C VAL A 190 8.35 -1.43 13.64
N GLY A 191 8.26 -2.73 13.92
CA GLY A 191 8.17 -3.25 15.27
C GLY A 191 6.88 -2.90 16.00
N GLY A 192 6.86 -3.07 17.31
CA GLY A 192 5.69 -2.80 18.17
C GLY A 192 5.56 -1.36 18.67
N GLU A 193 6.59 -0.52 18.48
CA GLU A 193 6.65 0.81 19.10
C GLU A 193 5.79 1.86 18.39
N ARG A 194 5.49 1.68 17.12
CA ARG A 194 4.76 2.66 16.30
C ARG A 194 3.41 2.12 15.86
N ASN A 195 2.38 2.96 15.97
CA ASN A 195 1.05 2.63 15.49
C ASN A 195 1.00 2.70 13.95
N VAL A 196 0.44 1.68 13.35
CA VAL A 196 0.33 1.52 11.89
C VAL A 196 -1.13 1.39 11.50
N CYS A 197 -1.54 2.12 10.47
CA CYS A 197 -2.83 1.99 9.83
C CYS A 197 -2.66 1.36 8.45
N LEU A 198 -3.17 0.15 8.27
CA LEU A 198 -3.24 -0.50 6.97
C LEU A 198 -4.51 -0.06 6.25
N CYS A 199 -4.36 0.52 5.06
CA CYS A 199 -5.45 0.94 4.20
C CYS A 199 -5.52 0.06 2.96
N CYS A 200 -6.72 -0.35 2.55
CA CYS A 200 -6.94 -1.09 1.31
C CYS A 200 -8.32 -0.79 0.70
N ASP A 201 -8.46 -1.10 -0.58
CA ASP A 201 -9.71 -0.99 -1.29
C ASP A 201 -10.69 -2.13 -0.95
N SER A 202 -11.86 -2.13 -1.58
CA SER A 202 -12.96 -3.08 -1.31
C SER A 202 -12.71 -4.51 -1.80
N TRP A 203 -11.64 -4.76 -2.53
CA TRP A 203 -11.29 -6.09 -3.00
C TRP A 203 -10.50 -6.90 -1.95
N TYR A 204 -9.67 -6.21 -1.15
CA TYR A 204 -8.74 -6.81 -0.20
C TYR A 204 -9.32 -7.31 1.13
N PRO A 205 -10.47 -6.85 1.68
CA PRO A 205 -10.91 -7.27 3.02
C PRO A 205 -11.40 -8.72 3.05
N LYS A 206 -10.45 -9.66 3.03
CA LYS A 206 -10.62 -11.10 3.18
C LYS A 206 -9.70 -11.61 4.28
N ALA A 207 -9.83 -12.87 4.67
CA ALA A 207 -9.19 -13.44 5.86
C ALA A 207 -7.69 -13.10 5.95
N GLU A 208 -6.95 -13.25 4.86
CA GLU A 208 -5.49 -13.00 4.81
C GLU A 208 -5.11 -11.59 5.27
N ILE A 209 -5.98 -10.60 5.01
CA ILE A 209 -5.77 -9.19 5.37
C ILE A 209 -6.49 -8.84 6.68
N THR A 210 -7.73 -9.30 6.86
CA THR A 210 -8.53 -8.93 8.04
C THR A 210 -8.04 -9.60 9.34
N GLU A 211 -7.21 -10.62 9.24
CA GLU A 211 -6.59 -11.28 10.38
C GLU A 211 -5.23 -10.68 10.79
N LEU A 212 -4.60 -9.84 9.95
CA LEU A 212 -3.32 -9.21 10.27
C LEU A 212 -3.34 -8.40 11.58
N PRO A 213 -4.38 -7.58 11.89
CA PRO A 213 -4.44 -6.87 13.17
C PRO A 213 -4.54 -7.76 14.41
N GLN A 214 -4.75 -9.07 14.24
CA GLN A 214 -4.70 -10.02 15.35
C GLN A 214 -3.29 -10.53 15.65
N GLN A 215 -2.38 -10.35 14.67
CA GLN A 215 -0.97 -10.74 14.77
C GLN A 215 -0.09 -9.59 15.30
N TYR A 216 -0.58 -8.33 15.19
CA TYR A 216 0.17 -7.12 15.55
C TYR A 216 -0.72 -6.17 16.34
N ASP A 217 -0.44 -5.98 17.63
CA ASP A 217 -1.25 -5.14 18.54
C ASP A 217 -1.26 -3.64 18.10
N ASN A 218 -0.23 -3.22 17.39
CA ASN A 218 -0.04 -1.86 16.89
C ASN A 218 -0.55 -1.65 15.46
N LEU A 219 -1.17 -2.66 14.83
CA LEU A 219 -1.73 -2.59 13.48
C LEU A 219 -3.25 -2.43 13.53
N VAL A 220 -3.74 -1.40 12.85
CA VAL A 220 -5.17 -1.14 12.64
C VAL A 220 -5.46 -1.27 11.15
N LEU A 221 -6.57 -1.90 10.80
CA LEU A 221 -7.02 -2.01 9.41
C LEU A 221 -8.19 -1.05 9.16
N ILE A 222 -8.06 -0.23 8.12
CA ILE A 222 -9.15 0.55 7.54
C ILE A 222 -9.32 0.09 6.09
N CYS A 223 -10.51 -0.36 5.75
CA CYS A 223 -10.79 -0.82 4.40
C CYS A 223 -12.13 -0.29 3.88
N ASN A 224 -12.16 0.02 2.60
CA ASN A 224 -13.43 0.16 1.90
C ASN A 224 -14.09 -1.21 1.81
N VAL A 225 -15.40 -1.21 1.81
CA VAL A 225 -16.19 -2.42 1.52
C VAL A 225 -17.23 -2.11 0.46
N ARG A 226 -17.69 -3.15 -0.20
CA ARG A 226 -18.75 -3.03 -1.20
C ARG A 226 -20.03 -2.48 -0.55
N HIS A 227 -20.77 -1.65 -1.27
CA HIS A 227 -22.01 -1.03 -0.80
C HIS A 227 -23.10 -2.05 -0.41
N ASP A 228 -23.01 -3.27 -0.96
CA ASP A 228 -23.93 -4.38 -0.69
C ASP A 228 -23.47 -5.26 0.49
N THR A 229 -22.37 -4.90 1.16
CA THR A 229 -21.86 -5.62 2.33
C THR A 229 -22.88 -5.60 3.46
N ALA A 230 -23.27 -6.80 3.92
CA ALA A 230 -24.24 -6.93 5.00
C ALA A 230 -23.62 -6.55 6.35
N LEU A 231 -24.20 -5.52 6.97
CA LEU A 231 -23.89 -5.06 8.32
C LEU A 231 -25.00 -5.49 9.27
N TYR A 232 -24.66 -5.87 10.47
CA TYR A 232 -25.59 -6.31 11.50
C TYR A 232 -25.29 -5.58 12.81
N ASP A 233 -26.32 -5.40 13.61
CA ASP A 233 -26.17 -4.92 14.97
C ASP A 233 -25.41 -5.92 15.85
N LEU A 234 -24.93 -5.46 17.00
CA LEU A 234 -24.28 -6.32 17.98
C LEU A 234 -25.25 -7.43 18.44
N PRO A 235 -24.75 -8.59 18.83
CA PRO A 235 -25.58 -9.65 19.34
C PRO A 235 -26.32 -9.20 20.61
N PRO A 236 -27.59 -9.56 20.78
CA PRO A 236 -28.33 -9.26 22.01
C PRO A 236 -27.69 -9.96 23.20
N ALA A 237 -27.94 -9.43 24.39
CA ALA A 237 -27.50 -10.04 25.64
C ALA A 237 -27.94 -11.50 25.74
N LYS A 238 -27.12 -12.35 26.36
CA LYS A 238 -27.44 -13.77 26.58
C LYS A 238 -28.74 -13.91 27.41
N THR A 239 -29.70 -14.59 26.90
CA THR A 239 -31.02 -14.75 27.56
C THR A 239 -31.07 -15.87 28.59
N GLY A 240 -30.02 -16.67 28.78
CA GLY A 240 -29.99 -17.86 29.65
C GLY A 240 -30.82 -19.05 29.16
N LYS A 241 -31.59 -18.89 28.07
CA LYS A 241 -32.42 -19.97 27.49
C LYS A 241 -31.54 -21.02 26.80
N LYS A 242 -32.02 -22.29 26.78
CA LYS A 242 -31.36 -23.37 26.02
C LYS A 242 -31.33 -22.99 24.51
N GLY A 243 -30.18 -23.22 23.90
CA GLY A 243 -29.94 -22.97 22.47
C GLY A 243 -28.64 -22.24 22.19
N ARG A 244 -28.22 -22.22 20.91
CA ARG A 244 -27.00 -21.52 20.50
C ARG A 244 -27.21 -20.00 20.58
N PRO A 245 -26.39 -19.26 21.31
CA PRO A 245 -26.49 -17.80 21.38
C PRO A 245 -26.43 -17.16 20.00
N LYS A 246 -27.21 -16.10 19.79
CA LYS A 246 -27.13 -15.31 18.56
C LYS A 246 -25.75 -14.66 18.46
N VAL A 247 -25.11 -14.76 17.31
CA VAL A 247 -23.78 -14.18 17.05
C VAL A 247 -23.84 -12.79 16.40
N ARG A 248 -25.06 -12.30 16.07
CA ARG A 248 -25.36 -10.99 15.48
C ARG A 248 -26.78 -10.58 15.76
N GLY A 249 -27.03 -9.27 15.74
CA GLY A 249 -28.35 -8.66 15.86
C GLY A 249 -29.10 -8.56 14.53
N GLN A 250 -29.92 -7.55 14.39
CA GLN A 250 -30.70 -7.27 13.17
C GLN A 250 -29.76 -6.81 12.03
N LYS A 251 -30.14 -7.03 10.79
CA LYS A 251 -29.47 -6.49 9.61
C LYS A 251 -29.72 -4.99 9.58
N LEU A 252 -28.66 -4.23 9.40
CA LEU A 252 -28.68 -2.77 9.37
C LEU A 252 -28.84 -2.26 7.93
N SER A 253 -29.59 -1.19 7.81
CA SER A 253 -29.69 -0.33 6.63
C SER A 253 -28.89 0.96 6.83
N PHE A 254 -28.78 1.78 5.80
CA PHE A 254 -28.16 3.11 5.93
C PHE A 254 -28.94 4.06 6.85
N ASP A 255 -30.24 3.88 6.94
CA ASP A 255 -31.12 4.73 7.76
C ASP A 255 -30.98 4.44 9.26
N ASP A 256 -30.36 3.32 9.63
CA ASP A 256 -30.00 2.97 11.01
C ASP A 256 -28.75 3.70 11.53
N PHE A 257 -28.11 4.56 10.70
CA PHE A 257 -26.96 5.35 11.10
C PHE A 257 -27.37 6.80 11.37
N THR A 258 -26.90 7.34 12.49
CA THR A 258 -27.04 8.76 12.80
C THR A 258 -25.92 9.54 12.11
N PHE A 259 -26.27 10.48 11.22
CA PHE A 259 -25.34 11.26 10.43
C PHE A 259 -25.09 12.63 11.04
N SER A 260 -23.81 13.01 11.14
CA SER A 260 -23.37 14.36 11.49
C SER A 260 -22.67 15.00 10.30
N SER A 261 -22.91 16.29 10.05
CA SER A 261 -22.20 17.04 9.01
C SER A 261 -20.76 17.27 9.43
N VAL A 262 -19.82 17.19 8.47
CA VAL A 262 -18.43 17.54 8.69
C VAL A 262 -18.20 18.98 8.20
N ASP A 263 -17.76 19.86 9.09
CA ASP A 263 -17.56 21.28 8.79
C ASP A 263 -16.58 21.48 7.63
N GLY A 264 -16.93 22.39 6.72
CA GLY A 264 -16.14 22.70 5.53
C GLY A 264 -16.20 21.66 4.43
N THR A 265 -17.09 20.67 4.52
CA THR A 265 -17.26 19.61 3.50
C THR A 265 -18.71 19.40 3.10
N ASP A 266 -18.91 18.76 1.92
CA ASP A 266 -20.23 18.32 1.45
C ASP A 266 -20.64 16.93 2.00
N TYR A 267 -19.91 16.40 3.00
CA TYR A 267 -20.13 15.07 3.55
C TYR A 267 -20.88 15.12 4.89
N SER A 268 -21.69 14.09 5.09
CA SER A 268 -22.17 13.70 6.41
C SER A 268 -21.63 12.31 6.74
N VAL A 269 -21.26 12.09 7.97
CA VAL A 269 -20.62 10.85 8.45
C VAL A 269 -21.48 10.24 9.55
N GLY A 270 -21.77 8.96 9.44
CA GLY A 270 -22.37 8.15 10.49
C GLY A 270 -21.39 7.06 10.93
N SER A 271 -21.31 6.79 12.22
CA SER A 271 -20.42 5.75 12.77
C SER A 271 -21.13 4.95 13.85
N ARG A 272 -20.93 3.63 13.81
CA ARG A 272 -21.39 2.72 14.89
C ARG A 272 -20.62 1.41 14.87
N GLN A 273 -20.66 0.68 15.99
CA GLN A 273 -20.18 -0.70 16.04
C GLN A 273 -21.15 -1.64 15.35
N VAL A 274 -20.60 -2.53 14.52
CA VAL A 274 -21.38 -3.50 13.74
C VAL A 274 -20.71 -4.87 13.74
N ILE A 275 -21.46 -5.87 13.36
CA ILE A 275 -20.97 -7.22 13.02
C ILE A 275 -21.06 -7.40 11.52
N THR A 276 -20.00 -7.94 10.91
CA THR A 276 -19.99 -8.35 9.51
C THR A 276 -19.30 -9.70 9.34
N ASN A 277 -19.58 -10.39 8.24
CA ASN A 277 -18.93 -11.66 7.94
C ASN A 277 -17.45 -11.49 7.55
N LEU A 278 -17.05 -10.29 7.06
CA LEU A 278 -15.69 -10.01 6.61
C LEU A 278 -14.64 -10.13 7.72
N PHE A 279 -15.02 -9.86 8.96
CA PHE A 279 -14.11 -9.87 10.12
C PHE A 279 -14.41 -11.03 11.08
N ALA A 280 -14.70 -12.21 10.55
CA ALA A 280 -14.99 -13.40 11.35
C ALA A 280 -16.08 -13.17 12.43
N LYS A 281 -17.05 -12.28 12.16
CA LYS A 281 -18.13 -11.87 13.07
C LYS A 281 -17.63 -11.19 14.36
N LYS A 282 -16.42 -10.63 14.36
CA LYS A 282 -15.95 -9.75 15.43
C LYS A 282 -16.57 -8.36 15.28
N PRO A 283 -16.80 -7.62 16.39
CA PRO A 283 -17.24 -6.25 16.31
C PRO A 283 -16.22 -5.37 15.60
N VAL A 284 -16.69 -4.53 14.68
CA VAL A 284 -15.88 -3.52 13.97
C VAL A 284 -16.64 -2.19 13.96
N HIS A 285 -15.95 -1.09 13.79
CA HIS A 285 -16.58 0.19 13.52
C HIS A 285 -16.88 0.33 12.03
N ALA A 286 -18.13 0.57 11.69
CA ALA A 286 -18.54 1.01 10.36
C ALA A 286 -18.63 2.53 10.34
N ILE A 287 -17.94 3.13 9.37
CA ILE A 287 -18.03 4.55 9.05
C ILE A 287 -18.72 4.65 7.71
N VAL A 288 -19.84 5.33 7.68
CA VAL A 288 -20.66 5.50 6.48
C VAL A 288 -20.65 6.98 6.10
N THR A 289 -20.30 7.28 4.86
CA THR A 289 -20.32 8.65 4.34
C THR A 289 -21.46 8.83 3.35
N LYS A 290 -22.10 10.00 3.40
CA LYS A 290 -23.17 10.42 2.50
C LYS A 290 -22.84 11.79 1.94
N THR A 291 -22.87 11.96 0.61
CA THR A 291 -22.69 13.26 -0.04
C THR A 291 -24.03 13.95 -0.30
N LYS A 292 -24.08 15.29 -0.19
CA LYS A 292 -25.30 16.07 -0.51
C LYS A 292 -25.67 16.01 -1.99
N LYS A 293 -24.69 15.92 -2.91
CA LYS A 293 -24.90 16.01 -4.37
C LYS A 293 -25.20 14.69 -5.06
N ARG A 294 -24.81 13.56 -4.47
CA ARG A 294 -25.13 12.21 -4.99
C ARG A 294 -25.50 11.34 -3.82
N GLN A 295 -26.52 10.50 -4.00
CA GLN A 295 -26.83 9.43 -3.03
C GLN A 295 -25.72 8.34 -3.03
N SER A 296 -24.48 8.71 -3.32
CA SER A 296 -23.35 7.80 -3.27
C SER A 296 -22.98 7.55 -1.82
N LYS A 297 -23.14 6.32 -1.41
CA LYS A 297 -22.88 5.83 -0.06
C LYS A 297 -21.57 5.06 -0.12
N ALA A 298 -20.57 5.48 0.62
CA ALA A 298 -19.34 4.71 0.82
C ALA A 298 -19.35 4.14 2.24
N VAL A 299 -18.97 2.89 2.39
CA VAL A 299 -18.86 2.22 3.69
C VAL A 299 -17.40 1.87 3.91
N HIS A 300 -16.86 2.38 5.00
CA HIS A 300 -15.51 2.03 5.46
C HIS A 300 -15.64 1.21 6.73
N LEU A 301 -14.99 0.08 6.78
CA LEU A 301 -14.92 -0.73 7.99
C LEU A 301 -13.57 -0.56 8.65
N HIS A 302 -13.62 -0.44 9.95
CA HIS A 302 -12.48 -0.22 10.81
C HIS A 302 -12.47 -1.26 11.91
N GLN A 303 -11.40 -2.02 12.03
CA GLN A 303 -11.27 -3.00 13.10
C GLN A 303 -10.96 -2.32 14.42
N ILE A 304 -11.67 -2.70 15.47
CA ILE A 304 -11.45 -2.18 16.82
C ILE A 304 -10.17 -2.80 17.37
N THR A 305 -9.14 -1.96 17.58
CA THR A 305 -7.94 -2.29 18.33
C THR A 305 -7.71 -1.26 19.41
N ARG A 306 -6.74 -1.47 20.29
CA ARG A 306 -6.38 -0.49 21.35
C ARG A 306 -6.01 0.90 20.80
N SER A 307 -5.60 0.99 19.53
CA SER A 307 -5.23 2.24 18.85
C SER A 307 -6.40 2.97 18.15
N THR A 308 -7.64 2.57 18.39
CA THR A 308 -8.84 3.06 17.68
C THR A 308 -9.05 4.57 17.81
N GLU A 309 -8.74 5.16 18.97
CA GLU A 309 -8.87 6.60 19.20
C GLU A 309 -7.99 7.47 18.27
N LEU A 310 -6.77 6.99 17.97
CA LEU A 310 -5.85 7.65 17.04
C LEU A 310 -6.40 7.65 15.61
N CYS A 311 -7.04 6.55 15.19
CA CYS A 311 -7.64 6.44 13.86
C CYS A 311 -8.86 7.35 13.69
N PHE A 312 -9.71 7.51 14.70
CA PHE A 312 -10.83 8.46 14.64
C PHE A 312 -10.35 9.91 14.47
N ARG A 313 -9.28 10.29 15.15
CA ARG A 313 -8.66 11.62 14.97
C ARG A 313 -8.14 11.81 13.54
N PHE A 314 -7.60 10.77 12.92
CA PHE A 314 -7.07 10.80 11.55
C PHE A 314 -8.18 10.94 10.50
N ILE A 315 -9.32 10.28 10.70
CA ILE A 315 -10.48 10.34 9.78
C ILE A 315 -11.32 11.60 10.00
N GLY A 316 -11.00 12.42 11.04
CA GLY A 316 -11.75 13.63 11.36
C GLY A 316 -13.09 13.38 12.03
N VAL A 317 -13.35 12.17 12.51
CA VAL A 317 -14.54 11.83 13.30
C VAL A 317 -14.19 12.04 14.78
N ARG A 318 -14.84 13.01 15.43
CA ARG A 318 -14.75 13.25 16.88
C ARG A 318 -15.72 12.36 17.65
#